data_b8d136fcfcf372390c4573f66b44a065
#
_entry.id   b8d136fcfcf372390c4573f66b44a065
#
_cell.length_a   1.000
_cell.length_b   1.000
_cell.length_c   1.000
_cell.angle_alpha   90.00
_cell.angle_beta   90.00
_cell.angle_gamma   90.00
#
_symmetry.space_group_name_H-M   'P 1'
#
loop_
_entity.id
_entity.type
_entity.pdbx_description
1 polymer ?
#
loop_
_entity_poly.entity_id
_entity_poly.type
_entity_poly.pdbx_seq_one_letter_code
_entity_poly.pdbx_strand_id
1 'polypeptide(L)'
;VFESIRPRDYEIGSWLTQFVAQKGLRINDKARQMLTDHLGCDISKISNELDKLIVSLPQGTTEVTDVEVEMKVGISKEFNNFELCNAVATKDVARAMRIADHFARNPKDNPLLLTIMALFGQFRDIFIVNYLRWLNKYKGVPFPDDMELMRTLKKSNVFVIKEIKQLSAQWNNRKVFNI
;
A
#
# COMPACT_ATOMS: atom_id res chain seq x y z
N VAL A 1 -28.25 -17.93 -5.59
CA VAL A 1 -27.06 -18.12 -4.76
C VAL A 1 -26.12 -16.96 -5.09
N PHE A 2 -25.97 -15.97 -4.20
CA PHE A 2 -24.98 -14.90 -4.35
C PHE A 2 -23.64 -15.47 -3.87
N GLU A 3 -22.74 -15.79 -4.77
CA GLU A 3 -21.35 -16.07 -4.42
C GLU A 3 -20.69 -14.73 -4.04
N SER A 4 -20.45 -14.55 -2.76
CA SER A 4 -19.59 -13.47 -2.24
C SER A 4 -18.15 -13.82 -2.58
N ILE A 5 -17.70 -13.43 -3.76
CA ILE A 5 -16.31 -13.54 -4.17
C ILE A 5 -15.51 -12.55 -3.30
N ARG A 6 -14.62 -13.05 -2.45
CA ARG A 6 -13.68 -12.17 -1.74
C ARG A 6 -12.86 -11.42 -2.78
N PRO A 7 -12.87 -10.07 -2.78
CA PRO A 7 -12.04 -9.31 -3.71
C PRO A 7 -10.58 -9.64 -3.47
N ARG A 8 -9.82 -9.61 -4.53
CA ARG A 8 -8.38 -9.79 -4.48
C ARG A 8 -7.74 -8.52 -3.92
N ASP A 9 -6.56 -8.64 -3.29
CA ASP A 9 -5.86 -7.53 -2.62
C ASP A 9 -5.75 -6.25 -3.46
N TYR A 10 -5.58 -6.38 -4.78
CA TYR A 10 -5.50 -5.25 -5.70
C TYR A 10 -6.87 -4.59 -6.02
N GLU A 11 -7.98 -5.26 -5.71
CA GLU A 11 -9.33 -4.75 -5.94
C GLU A 11 -9.83 -3.92 -4.76
N ILE A 12 -9.24 -4.10 -3.57
CA ILE A 12 -9.65 -3.42 -2.34
C ILE A 12 -9.47 -1.91 -2.44
N GLY A 13 -8.37 -1.45 -3.02
CA GLY A 13 -8.15 -0.03 -3.21
C GLY A 13 -9.21 0.65 -4.07
N SER A 14 -9.63 0.01 -5.16
CA SER A 14 -10.72 0.50 -6.02
C SER A 14 -12.07 0.37 -5.34
N TRP A 15 -12.33 -0.70 -4.61
CA TRP A 15 -13.54 -0.88 -3.83
C TRP A 15 -13.67 0.20 -2.73
N LEU A 16 -12.59 0.50 -1.99
CA LEU A 16 -12.54 1.59 -1.01
C LEU A 16 -12.94 2.94 -1.62
N THR A 17 -12.36 3.26 -2.78
CA THR A 17 -12.67 4.50 -3.48
C THR A 17 -14.15 4.57 -3.86
N GLN A 18 -14.72 3.48 -4.37
CA GLN A 18 -16.14 3.41 -4.73
C GLN A 18 -17.05 3.49 -3.50
N PHE A 19 -16.71 2.80 -2.41
CA PHE A 19 -17.48 2.82 -1.17
C PHE A 19 -17.57 4.23 -0.58
N VAL A 20 -16.44 4.93 -0.50
CA VAL A 20 -16.38 6.30 0.01
C VAL A 20 -17.11 7.28 -0.92
N ALA A 21 -17.02 7.08 -2.25
CA ALA A 21 -17.73 7.87 -3.25
C ALA A 21 -19.27 7.72 -3.14
N GLN A 22 -19.78 6.51 -2.83
CA GLN A 22 -21.21 6.29 -2.57
C GLN A 22 -21.74 7.07 -1.36
N LYS A 23 -20.85 7.42 -0.41
CA LYS A 23 -21.19 8.28 0.73
C LYS A 23 -21.00 9.78 0.44
N GLY A 24 -20.71 10.16 -0.81
CA GLY A 24 -20.52 11.56 -1.24
C GLY A 24 -19.16 12.15 -0.87
N LEU A 25 -18.19 11.31 -0.51
CA LEU A 25 -16.85 11.72 -0.08
C LEU A 25 -15.78 11.25 -1.06
N ARG A 26 -14.60 11.84 -0.99
CA ARG A 26 -13.37 11.36 -1.62
C ARG A 26 -12.46 10.78 -0.57
N ILE A 27 -11.48 9.97 -0.99
CA ILE A 27 -10.43 9.43 -0.13
C ILE A 27 -9.07 9.68 -0.80
N ASN A 28 -8.11 10.24 -0.06
CA ASN A 28 -6.78 10.42 -0.60
C ASN A 28 -6.00 9.08 -0.66
N ASP A 29 -4.97 9.04 -1.50
CA ASP A 29 -4.19 7.81 -1.74
C ASP A 29 -3.52 7.28 -0.49
N LYS A 30 -3.05 8.16 0.40
CA LYS A 30 -2.38 7.78 1.64
C LYS A 30 -3.35 7.16 2.64
N ALA A 31 -4.53 7.76 2.83
CA ALA A 31 -5.59 7.20 3.68
C ALA A 31 -6.03 5.81 3.18
N ARG A 32 -6.23 5.69 1.86
CA ARG A 32 -6.60 4.43 1.22
C ARG A 32 -5.55 3.34 1.47
N GLN A 33 -4.27 3.69 1.30
CA GLN A 33 -3.16 2.76 1.54
C GLN A 33 -3.09 2.35 3.01
N MET A 34 -3.18 3.30 3.94
CA MET A 34 -3.18 3.03 5.38
C MET A 34 -4.30 2.05 5.77
N LEU A 35 -5.52 2.25 5.27
CA LEU A 35 -6.65 1.37 5.53
C LEU A 35 -6.43 -0.03 4.96
N THR A 36 -5.95 -0.13 3.72
CA THR A 36 -5.68 -1.42 3.06
C THR A 36 -4.61 -2.21 3.79
N ASP A 37 -3.51 -1.55 4.18
CA ASP A 37 -2.38 -2.21 4.85
C ASP A 37 -2.73 -2.68 6.27
N HIS A 38 -3.57 -1.91 6.96
CA HIS A 38 -3.91 -2.23 8.35
C HIS A 38 -5.07 -3.22 8.48
N LEU A 39 -6.11 -3.06 7.67
CA LEU A 39 -7.32 -3.87 7.74
C LEU A 39 -7.27 -5.12 6.85
N GLY A 40 -6.29 -5.17 5.92
CA GLY A 40 -6.14 -6.28 4.97
C GLY A 40 -7.29 -6.35 3.98
N CYS A 41 -7.76 -7.57 3.65
CA CYS A 41 -8.76 -7.84 2.60
C CYS A 41 -10.15 -8.16 3.16
N ASP A 42 -10.40 -7.92 4.43
CA ASP A 42 -11.71 -8.16 5.04
C ASP A 42 -12.64 -6.95 4.80
N ILE A 43 -13.45 -7.05 3.74
CA ILE A 43 -14.42 -6.01 3.37
C ILE A 43 -15.35 -5.64 4.51
N SER A 44 -15.83 -6.64 5.28
CA SER A 44 -16.76 -6.38 6.37
C SER A 44 -16.10 -5.54 7.46
N LYS A 45 -14.85 -5.85 7.77
CA LYS A 45 -14.06 -5.08 8.72
C LYS A 45 -13.79 -3.67 8.20
N ILE A 46 -13.37 -3.55 6.94
CA ILE A 46 -13.07 -2.26 6.30
C ILE A 46 -14.33 -1.38 6.24
N SER A 47 -15.48 -1.93 5.81
CA SER A 47 -16.73 -1.16 5.73
C SER A 47 -17.18 -0.66 7.09
N ASN A 48 -17.10 -1.50 8.13
CA ASN A 48 -17.45 -1.12 9.49
C ASN A 48 -16.55 0.02 10.04
N GLU A 49 -15.23 -0.06 9.79
CA GLU A 49 -14.32 1.00 10.22
C GLU A 49 -14.53 2.30 9.42
N LEU A 50 -14.79 2.19 8.12
CA LEU A 50 -15.13 3.34 7.29
C LEU A 50 -16.45 3.99 7.67
N ASP A 51 -17.50 3.22 7.96
CA ASP A 51 -18.78 3.76 8.40
C ASP A 51 -18.62 4.52 9.73
N LYS A 52 -17.89 3.98 10.71
CA LYS A 52 -17.56 4.69 11.96
C LYS A 52 -16.78 5.97 11.69
N LEU A 53 -15.76 5.90 10.83
CA LEU A 53 -14.94 7.05 10.43
C LEU A 53 -15.83 8.14 9.83
N ILE A 54 -16.65 7.81 8.83
CA ILE A 54 -17.50 8.75 8.11
C ILE A 54 -18.50 9.42 9.05
N VAL A 55 -19.14 8.67 9.94
CA VAL A 55 -20.07 9.23 10.95
C VAL A 55 -19.35 10.20 11.91
N SER A 56 -18.07 10.00 12.14
CA SER A 56 -17.27 10.85 13.05
C SER A 56 -16.66 12.08 12.40
N LEU A 57 -16.79 12.25 11.06
CA LEU A 57 -16.25 13.40 10.34
C LEU A 57 -17.02 14.68 10.66
N PRO A 58 -16.33 15.84 10.69
CA PRO A 58 -17.00 17.14 10.83
C PRO A 58 -17.97 17.39 9.67
N GLN A 59 -19.05 18.14 9.95
CA GLN A 59 -19.98 18.57 8.89
C GLN A 59 -19.25 19.40 7.83
N GLY A 60 -19.52 19.09 6.56
CA GLY A 60 -18.88 19.76 5.43
C GLY A 60 -17.57 19.14 4.97
N THR A 61 -17.10 18.07 5.61
CA THR A 61 -15.95 17.31 5.10
C THR A 61 -16.28 16.71 3.73
N THR A 62 -15.39 16.87 2.77
CA THR A 62 -15.54 16.35 1.40
C THR A 62 -14.54 15.25 1.07
N GLU A 63 -13.52 15.04 1.91
CA GLU A 63 -12.45 14.10 1.67
C GLU A 63 -12.00 13.42 2.98
N VAL A 64 -11.81 12.12 2.92
CA VAL A 64 -11.16 11.32 3.99
C VAL A 64 -9.65 11.38 3.75
N THR A 65 -8.93 11.95 4.69
CA THR A 65 -7.47 12.08 4.62
C THR A 65 -6.78 11.10 5.59
N ASP A 66 -5.46 10.99 5.46
CA ASP A 66 -4.63 10.21 6.37
C ASP A 66 -4.71 10.70 7.82
N VAL A 67 -5.05 11.98 8.04
CA VAL A 67 -5.22 12.56 9.39
C VAL A 67 -6.47 12.00 10.08
N GLU A 68 -7.60 11.93 9.36
CA GLU A 68 -8.83 11.36 9.93
C GLU A 68 -8.68 9.86 10.18
N VAL A 69 -7.99 9.14 9.28
CA VAL A 69 -7.69 7.72 9.46
C VAL A 69 -6.82 7.51 10.71
N GLU A 70 -5.76 8.30 10.89
CA GLU A 70 -4.92 8.23 12.08
C GLU A 70 -5.71 8.48 13.37
N MET A 71 -6.48 9.56 13.41
CA MET A 71 -7.21 9.94 14.63
C MET A 71 -8.39 9.03 14.98
N LYS A 72 -9.08 8.48 13.97
CA LYS A 72 -10.36 7.77 14.19
C LYS A 72 -10.25 6.25 14.09
N VAL A 73 -9.36 5.74 13.23
CA VAL A 73 -9.13 4.29 13.09
C VAL A 73 -7.95 3.83 13.95
N GLY A 74 -7.15 4.77 14.45
CA GLY A 74 -6.00 4.48 15.31
C GLY A 74 -4.79 3.94 14.55
N ILE A 75 -4.75 4.14 13.24
CA ILE A 75 -3.62 3.73 12.41
C ILE A 75 -2.58 4.86 12.44
N SER A 76 -1.41 4.59 12.99
CA SER A 76 -0.35 5.59 13.06
C SER A 76 0.09 6.06 11.69
N LYS A 77 0.16 7.37 11.50
CA LYS A 77 0.67 8.02 10.30
C LYS A 77 2.17 7.79 10.10
N GLU A 78 2.90 7.65 11.21
CA GLU A 78 4.37 7.49 11.21
C GLU A 78 4.79 6.01 11.30
N PHE A 79 3.96 5.17 11.95
CA PHE A 79 4.26 3.78 12.26
C PHE A 79 3.23 2.85 11.61
N ASN A 80 3.38 2.63 10.30
CA ASN A 80 2.57 1.69 9.53
C ASN A 80 3.45 0.95 8.50
N ASN A 81 2.89 -0.10 7.88
CA ASN A 81 3.64 -0.93 6.94
C ASN A 81 4.12 -0.16 5.70
N PHE A 82 3.37 0.85 5.24
CA PHE A 82 3.80 1.69 4.11
C PHE A 82 5.06 2.49 4.46
N GLU A 83 5.08 3.14 5.62
CA GLU A 83 6.22 3.90 6.11
C GLU A 83 7.45 3.00 6.37
N LEU A 84 7.22 1.77 6.87
CA LEU A 84 8.29 0.78 7.01
C LEU A 84 8.87 0.38 5.66
N CYS A 85 8.02 0.02 4.70
CA CYS A 85 8.42 -0.34 3.34
C CYS A 85 9.22 0.79 2.68
N ASN A 86 8.77 2.03 2.82
CA ASN A 86 9.47 3.20 2.29
C ASN A 86 10.84 3.40 2.97
N ALA A 87 10.90 3.35 4.31
CA ALA A 87 12.14 3.48 5.06
C ALA A 87 13.17 2.41 4.65
N VAL A 88 12.74 1.14 4.51
CA VAL A 88 13.63 0.05 4.06
C VAL A 88 14.05 0.26 2.61
N ALA A 89 13.13 0.62 1.71
CA ALA A 89 13.43 0.81 0.29
C ALA A 89 14.36 2.01 0.03
N THR A 90 14.28 3.06 0.83
CA THR A 90 15.17 4.23 0.79
C THR A 90 16.44 4.04 1.62
N LYS A 91 16.59 2.91 2.33
CA LYS A 91 17.72 2.60 3.23
C LYS A 91 17.84 3.55 4.43
N ASP A 92 16.73 4.13 4.85
CA ASP A 92 16.66 4.87 6.13
C ASP A 92 16.55 3.89 7.29
N VAL A 93 17.73 3.36 7.68
CA VAL A 93 17.84 2.32 8.72
C VAL A 93 17.29 2.82 10.06
N ALA A 94 17.57 4.08 10.41
CA ALA A 94 17.13 4.64 11.68
C ALA A 94 15.60 4.71 11.77
N ARG A 95 14.94 5.14 10.70
CA ARG A 95 13.47 5.16 10.62
C ARG A 95 12.88 3.76 10.61
N ALA A 96 13.44 2.85 9.81
CA ALA A 96 12.99 1.46 9.73
C ALA A 96 13.05 0.77 11.10
N MET A 97 14.13 0.97 11.86
CA MET A 97 14.29 0.40 13.20
C MET A 97 13.30 0.98 14.21
N ARG A 98 13.02 2.30 14.17
CA ARG A 98 12.00 2.90 15.03
C ARG A 98 10.61 2.33 14.76
N ILE A 99 10.25 2.14 13.47
CA ILE A 99 8.96 1.56 13.09
C ILE A 99 8.88 0.10 13.54
N ALA A 100 9.94 -0.69 13.32
CA ALA A 100 10.00 -2.09 13.73
C ALA A 100 9.89 -2.26 15.26
N ASP A 101 10.56 -1.40 16.04
CA ASP A 101 10.45 -1.38 17.51
C ASP A 101 9.02 -1.03 17.96
N HIS A 102 8.37 -0.06 17.30
CA HIS A 102 6.96 0.25 17.56
C HIS A 102 6.05 -0.96 17.30
N PHE A 103 6.24 -1.68 16.20
CA PHE A 103 5.47 -2.88 15.87
C PHE A 103 5.70 -4.00 16.89
N ALA A 104 6.94 -4.22 17.32
CA ALA A 104 7.28 -5.20 18.33
C ALA A 104 6.58 -4.94 19.68
N ARG A 105 6.41 -3.67 20.04
CA ARG A 105 5.69 -3.27 21.26
C ARG A 105 4.17 -3.34 21.12
N ASN A 106 3.65 -3.31 19.88
CA ASN A 106 2.21 -3.30 19.58
C ASN A 106 1.83 -4.42 18.59
N PRO A 107 2.07 -5.71 18.92
CA PRO A 107 1.91 -6.81 17.97
C PRO A 107 0.45 -7.10 17.59
N LYS A 108 -0.52 -6.70 18.41
CA LYS A 108 -1.95 -6.85 18.10
C LYS A 108 -2.41 -5.94 16.98
N ASP A 109 -1.89 -4.71 16.98
CA ASP A 109 -2.24 -3.69 15.97
C ASP A 109 -1.38 -3.83 14.71
N ASN A 110 -0.21 -4.46 14.85
CA ASN A 110 0.76 -4.64 13.76
C ASN A 110 1.16 -6.12 13.61
N PRO A 111 0.28 -6.97 13.06
CA PRO A 111 0.57 -8.39 12.90
C PRO A 111 1.79 -8.62 12.00
N LEU A 112 2.77 -9.38 12.50
CA LEU A 112 4.04 -9.65 11.81
C LEU A 112 3.84 -10.20 10.38
N LEU A 113 2.83 -11.05 10.19
CA LEU A 113 2.54 -11.63 8.88
C LEU A 113 2.22 -10.56 7.85
N LEU A 114 1.40 -9.55 8.20
CA LEU A 114 1.05 -8.45 7.31
C LEU A 114 2.28 -7.59 6.98
N THR A 115 3.15 -7.38 7.95
CA THR A 115 4.42 -6.66 7.75
C THR A 115 5.34 -7.39 6.76
N ILE A 116 5.48 -8.71 6.93
CA ILE A 116 6.28 -9.53 6.00
C ILE A 116 5.69 -9.49 4.59
N MET A 117 4.36 -9.62 4.45
CA MET A 117 3.69 -9.56 3.15
C MET A 117 3.86 -8.19 2.46
N ALA A 118 3.78 -7.10 3.22
CA ALA A 118 3.99 -5.75 2.69
C ALA A 118 5.42 -5.56 2.17
N LEU A 119 6.43 -5.95 2.96
CA LEU A 119 7.84 -5.90 2.56
C LEU A 119 8.11 -6.78 1.33
N PHE A 120 7.61 -8.02 1.34
CA PHE A 120 7.74 -8.93 0.20
C PHE A 120 7.11 -8.32 -1.07
N GLY A 121 5.90 -7.75 -0.96
CA GLY A 121 5.23 -7.08 -2.06
C GLY A 121 6.06 -5.93 -2.66
N GLN A 122 6.60 -5.07 -1.83
CA GLN A 122 7.45 -3.95 -2.22
C GLN A 122 8.71 -4.41 -2.97
N PHE A 123 9.44 -5.37 -2.42
CA PHE A 123 10.67 -5.85 -3.05
C PHE A 123 10.43 -6.72 -4.28
N ARG A 124 9.32 -7.47 -4.32
CA ARG A 124 8.87 -8.17 -5.53
C ARG A 124 8.63 -7.17 -6.68
N ASP A 125 7.96 -6.07 -6.41
CA ASP A 125 7.64 -5.07 -7.42
C ASP A 125 8.92 -4.37 -7.93
N ILE A 126 9.84 -4.02 -7.04
CA ILE A 126 11.19 -3.52 -7.39
C ILE A 126 11.94 -4.53 -8.27
N PHE A 127 11.91 -5.81 -7.90
CA PHE A 127 12.55 -6.89 -8.65
C PHE A 127 11.97 -7.01 -10.07
N ILE A 128 10.65 -7.00 -10.21
CA ILE A 128 9.97 -7.10 -11.52
C ILE A 128 10.39 -5.93 -12.42
N VAL A 129 10.37 -4.69 -11.92
CA VAL A 129 10.78 -3.52 -12.71
C VAL A 129 12.25 -3.63 -13.15
N ASN A 130 13.15 -4.08 -12.27
CA ASN A 130 14.55 -4.29 -12.62
C ASN A 130 14.75 -5.44 -13.62
N TYR A 131 13.96 -6.51 -13.52
CA TYR A 131 13.98 -7.59 -14.49
C TYR A 131 13.52 -7.14 -15.88
N LEU A 132 12.45 -6.35 -15.94
CA LEU A 132 11.97 -5.76 -17.21
C LEU A 132 13.01 -4.82 -17.83
N ARG A 133 13.70 -4.01 -17.02
CA ARG A 133 14.84 -3.19 -17.51
C ARG A 133 15.97 -4.05 -18.05
N TRP A 134 16.28 -5.15 -17.37
CA TRP A 134 17.29 -6.10 -17.84
C TRP A 134 16.90 -6.73 -19.19
N LEU A 135 15.62 -7.16 -19.34
CA LEU A 135 15.10 -7.68 -20.60
C LEU A 135 15.22 -6.65 -21.74
N ASN A 136 14.85 -5.41 -21.46
CA ASN A 136 14.98 -4.34 -22.43
C ASN A 136 16.44 -4.15 -22.87
N LYS A 137 17.36 -4.06 -21.90
CA LYS A 137 18.79 -3.78 -22.17
C LYS A 137 19.50 -4.92 -22.91
N TYR A 138 19.23 -6.18 -22.56
CA TYR A 138 20.03 -7.33 -23.02
C TYR A 138 19.28 -8.25 -24.00
N LYS A 139 17.97 -8.14 -24.07
CA LYS A 139 17.12 -8.99 -24.94
C LYS A 139 16.32 -8.18 -25.97
N GLY A 140 16.42 -6.85 -25.96
CA GLY A 140 15.70 -5.98 -26.89
C GLY A 140 14.18 -5.97 -26.69
N VAL A 141 13.66 -6.49 -25.57
CA VAL A 141 12.24 -6.45 -25.26
C VAL A 141 11.87 -5.00 -24.87
N PRO A 142 10.85 -4.37 -25.48
CA PRO A 142 10.44 -3.02 -25.11
C PRO A 142 10.11 -2.92 -23.64
N PHE A 143 10.57 -1.84 -22.98
CA PHE A 143 10.19 -1.57 -21.60
C PHE A 143 8.73 -1.10 -21.56
N PRO A 144 7.86 -1.70 -20.73
CA PRO A 144 6.45 -1.36 -20.70
C PRO A 144 6.20 0.08 -20.24
N ASP A 145 5.13 0.68 -20.73
CA ASP A 145 4.65 1.97 -20.28
C ASP A 145 4.04 1.92 -18.86
N ASP A 146 3.64 3.06 -18.31
CA ASP A 146 3.10 3.13 -16.95
C ASP A 146 1.78 2.36 -16.81
N MET A 147 0.94 2.33 -17.84
CA MET A 147 -0.34 1.62 -17.82
C MET A 147 -0.13 0.10 -17.86
N GLU A 148 0.81 -0.37 -18.66
CA GLU A 148 1.16 -1.78 -18.71
C GLU A 148 1.85 -2.24 -17.41
N LEU A 149 2.71 -1.41 -16.83
CA LEU A 149 3.29 -1.67 -15.50
C LEU A 149 2.22 -1.73 -14.41
N MET A 150 1.23 -0.84 -14.44
CA MET A 150 0.10 -0.90 -13.50
C MET A 150 -0.60 -2.26 -13.57
N ARG A 151 -0.86 -2.77 -14.77
CA ARG A 151 -1.47 -4.10 -14.98
C ARG A 151 -0.56 -5.22 -14.47
N THR A 152 0.72 -5.17 -14.83
CA THR A 152 1.72 -6.19 -14.46
C THR A 152 1.91 -6.27 -12.94
N LEU A 153 2.03 -5.12 -12.27
CA LEU A 153 2.25 -5.03 -10.82
C LEU A 153 0.92 -5.01 -10.03
N LYS A 154 -0.22 -5.04 -10.75
CA LYS A 154 -1.57 -4.98 -10.15
C LYS A 154 -1.75 -3.75 -9.26
N LYS A 155 -1.28 -2.59 -9.72
CA LYS A 155 -1.44 -1.31 -9.04
C LYS A 155 -2.53 -0.48 -9.69
N SER A 156 -3.27 0.29 -8.90
CA SER A 156 -4.36 1.15 -9.37
C SER A 156 -3.96 2.61 -9.56
N ASN A 157 -2.71 2.98 -9.22
CA ASN A 157 -2.26 4.36 -9.22
C ASN A 157 -0.92 4.52 -9.94
N VAL A 158 -0.87 5.45 -10.90
CA VAL A 158 0.35 5.78 -11.67
C VAL A 158 1.46 6.36 -10.78
N PHE A 159 1.11 7.10 -9.72
CA PHE A 159 2.12 7.65 -8.79
C PHE A 159 2.92 6.54 -8.10
N VAL A 160 2.25 5.45 -7.70
CA VAL A 160 2.91 4.27 -7.13
C VAL A 160 3.89 3.64 -8.12
N ILE A 161 3.55 3.60 -9.41
CA ILE A 161 4.46 3.10 -10.46
C ILE A 161 5.70 3.97 -10.58
N LYS A 162 5.54 5.30 -10.55
CA LYS A 162 6.68 6.24 -10.59
C LYS A 162 7.61 6.06 -9.39
N GLU A 163 7.03 5.89 -8.21
CA GLU A 163 7.78 5.62 -6.99
C GLU A 163 8.56 4.29 -7.07
N ILE A 164 7.91 3.19 -7.48
CA ILE A 164 8.58 1.89 -7.66
C ILE A 164 9.71 2.00 -8.70
N LYS A 165 9.51 2.72 -9.80
CA LYS A 165 10.55 2.98 -10.79
C LYS A 165 11.76 3.74 -10.20
N GLN A 166 11.50 4.72 -9.35
CA GLN A 166 12.55 5.49 -8.66
C GLN A 166 13.32 4.62 -7.66
N LEU A 167 12.60 3.88 -6.82
CA LEU A 167 13.19 2.96 -5.84
C LEU A 167 13.99 1.85 -6.53
N SER A 168 13.48 1.30 -7.64
CA SER A 168 14.16 0.25 -8.40
C SER A 168 15.51 0.68 -8.98
N ALA A 169 15.74 1.98 -9.19
CA ALA A 169 17.03 2.50 -9.61
C ALA A 169 18.10 2.41 -8.50
N GLN A 170 17.69 2.39 -7.23
CA GLN A 170 18.58 2.30 -6.07
C GLN A 170 18.92 0.86 -5.68
N TRP A 171 18.20 -0.12 -6.25
CA TRP A 171 18.33 -1.53 -5.94
C TRP A 171 18.70 -2.31 -7.20
N ASN A 172 19.73 -3.15 -7.13
CA ASN A 172 19.98 -4.14 -8.17
C ASN A 172 19.41 -5.50 -7.76
N ASN A 173 19.14 -6.38 -8.72
CA ASN A 173 18.51 -7.67 -8.44
C ASN A 173 19.34 -8.56 -7.50
N ARG A 174 20.68 -8.49 -7.51
CA ARG A 174 21.51 -9.22 -6.54
C ARG A 174 21.23 -8.80 -5.10
N LYS A 175 21.01 -7.49 -4.86
CA LYS A 175 20.68 -6.97 -3.52
C LYS A 175 19.26 -7.32 -3.10
N VAL A 176 18.32 -7.40 -4.05
CA VAL A 176 16.93 -7.78 -3.76
C VAL A 176 16.81 -9.25 -3.41
N PHE A 177 17.60 -10.14 -4.02
CA PHE A 177 17.61 -11.57 -3.68
C PHE A 177 18.24 -11.92 -2.33
N ASN A 178 19.05 -11.03 -1.77
CA ASN A 178 19.75 -11.27 -0.50
C ASN A 178 19.02 -10.64 0.71
N ILE A 179 17.76 -10.24 0.52
CA ILE A 179 16.86 -9.80 1.60
C ILE A 179 15.92 -10.93 1.97
#